data_593742ae94a7e66ba8d95c43d9da0342
#
_entry.id   593742ae94a7e66ba8d95c43d9da0342
#
_cell.length_a   1.000
_cell.length_b   1.000
_cell.length_c   1.000
_cell.angle_alpha   90.00
_cell.angle_beta   90.00
_cell.angle_gamma   90.00
#
_symmetry.space_group_name_H-M   'P 1'
#
loop_
_entity.id
_entity.type
_entity.pdbx_description
1 polymer ?
#
loop_
_entity_poly.entity_id
_entity_poly.type
_entity_poly.pdbx_seq_one_letter_code
_entity_poly.pdbx_strand_id
1 'polypeptide(L)'
;MEEYIVSARKYRPMTFDSVVGQSALTTTLKNAVKSGKLAHAYLFCGPRGVGKTTCARIFAKAINCEHPREDGEACNECESCKAFNEQRSYNIFELDAASNNGVDQIKTLMEQTRIPPQVGKYKVFIIDEVHMLSAQAFNAFLKTLEEPPSHVIFILATTEKHKILPTILSRCQIYDFERMTVANTIAHLKMVAEKEGVKYEDQALAVIAEKADGGMRDALSIFDQAASFCQGDITYQKVIEDLNVLDSDNYFKLVDLAIENKISQMMVVLDGILNKGFDGGNMIQGLAKHVRNVMMAKDPQTLPLLEVSDEQKAKYAEQAKKAPTPFLYKALKLMNECDVHYRQSSNKRLLVELTLIQIGQITQPEDQDVPSAGRTPHRLKSLFQKIIAQLKPAAQGAGAGQESGSTAISPQGEAATVAAAAAAPKAATKAAPAKKKISQVKLSGIGMSFANLKKTEEASRRTYNPIDQLKDDPNAQAAHTDTATDIEFTQEQVEGQWIGMCLRMQNVKDFIGLANRMKAVVPKITQYPNIEVVVDNQLLLNDIQSIKGRILQTFKIGLGNQSVTIDYRLAEASEVTKILSKRELLDNLMKENPAIAKLTQELKLVMA
;
A
#
# COMPACT_ATOMS: atom_id res chain seq x y z
N MET A 1 31.65 14.49 31.88
CA MET A 1 31.29 13.86 30.59
C MET A 1 30.03 14.54 30.11
N GLU A 2 30.11 15.29 29.04
CA GLU A 2 28.90 15.84 28.43
C GLU A 2 28.06 14.66 27.90
N GLU A 3 26.80 14.62 28.33
CA GLU A 3 25.85 13.58 27.94
C GLU A 3 25.58 13.74 26.44
N TYR A 4 25.85 12.73 25.64
CA TYR A 4 25.60 12.77 24.19
C TYR A 4 24.10 12.92 23.92
N ILE A 5 23.71 14.03 23.34
CA ILE A 5 22.32 14.30 22.96
C ILE A 5 22.19 14.17 21.44
N VAL A 6 21.32 13.27 20.99
CA VAL A 6 21.01 13.04 19.56
C VAL A 6 20.58 14.35 18.89
N SER A 7 21.09 14.64 17.68
CA SER A 7 20.83 15.88 16.94
C SER A 7 19.35 16.16 16.74
N ALA A 8 18.54 15.15 16.52
CA ALA A 8 17.09 15.28 16.42
C ALA A 8 16.43 15.89 17.68
N ARG A 9 17.06 15.77 18.86
CA ARG A 9 16.62 16.37 20.12
C ARG A 9 17.33 17.72 20.35
N LYS A 10 18.63 17.80 20.11
CA LYS A 10 19.47 18.98 20.32
C LYS A 10 19.05 20.15 19.43
N TYR A 11 18.72 19.89 18.16
CA TYR A 11 18.31 20.88 17.17
C TYR A 11 16.78 20.96 16.97
N ARG A 12 16.01 20.46 17.94
CA ARG A 12 14.55 20.61 17.89
C ARG A 12 14.18 22.09 17.94
N PRO A 13 13.40 22.61 16.96
CA PRO A 13 12.98 24.01 16.94
C PRO A 13 12.29 24.44 18.25
N MET A 14 12.66 25.62 18.74
CA MET A 14 12.10 26.23 19.97
C MET A 14 11.22 27.44 19.67
N THR A 15 11.27 27.96 18.44
CA THR A 15 10.54 29.13 17.94
C THR A 15 9.92 28.81 16.59
N PHE A 16 8.87 29.51 16.19
CA PHE A 16 8.26 29.32 14.86
C PHE A 16 9.23 29.65 13.73
N ASP A 17 10.10 30.65 13.89
CA ASP A 17 11.10 31.05 12.88
C ASP A 17 12.16 29.98 12.66
N SER A 18 12.43 29.15 13.67
CA SER A 18 13.38 28.04 13.55
C SER A 18 12.78 26.79 12.89
N VAL A 19 11.46 26.78 12.61
CA VAL A 19 10.81 25.66 11.92
C VAL A 19 11.06 25.76 10.41
N VAL A 20 11.76 24.80 9.87
CA VAL A 20 12.12 24.76 8.45
C VAL A 20 10.95 24.24 7.61
N GLY A 21 10.75 24.81 6.41
CA GLY A 21 9.85 24.29 5.38
C GLY A 21 8.34 24.45 5.62
N GLN A 22 7.91 25.13 6.73
CA GLN A 22 6.49 25.29 7.09
C GLN A 22 6.10 26.78 7.28
N SER A 23 6.66 27.67 6.47
CA SER A 23 6.55 29.13 6.67
C SER A 23 5.12 29.67 6.65
N ALA A 24 4.27 29.20 5.73
CA ALA A 24 2.87 29.62 5.63
C ALA A 24 2.07 29.23 6.88
N LEU A 25 2.30 28.00 7.37
CA LEU A 25 1.64 27.45 8.55
C LEU A 25 2.09 28.18 9.82
N THR A 26 3.41 28.38 10.01
CA THR A 26 3.95 29.08 11.18
C THR A 26 3.49 30.53 11.22
N THR A 27 3.42 31.22 10.06
CA THR A 27 2.87 32.57 9.95
C THR A 27 1.40 32.61 10.37
N THR A 28 0.59 31.63 9.96
CA THR A 28 -0.82 31.57 10.34
C THR A 28 -0.99 31.35 11.84
N LEU A 29 -0.18 30.47 12.46
CA LEU A 29 -0.19 30.25 13.92
C LEU A 29 0.28 31.50 14.70
N LYS A 30 1.33 32.19 14.22
CA LYS A 30 1.77 33.47 14.81
C LYS A 30 0.65 34.52 14.79
N ASN A 31 -0.05 34.64 13.66
CA ASN A 31 -1.17 35.58 13.51
C ASN A 31 -2.34 35.24 14.46
N ALA A 32 -2.62 33.94 14.69
CA ALA A 32 -3.63 33.51 15.64
C ALA A 32 -3.25 33.92 17.08
N VAL A 33 -1.99 33.74 17.48
CA VAL A 33 -1.48 34.20 18.79
C VAL A 33 -1.57 35.71 18.91
N LYS A 34 -1.10 36.46 17.91
CA LYS A 34 -1.08 37.91 17.87
C LYS A 34 -2.48 38.52 17.96
N SER A 35 -3.43 37.96 17.22
CA SER A 35 -4.82 38.47 17.23
C SER A 35 -5.64 38.02 18.42
N GLY A 36 -5.16 37.07 19.22
CA GLY A 36 -5.88 36.45 20.33
C GLY A 36 -7.11 35.63 19.90
N LYS A 37 -7.29 35.42 18.59
CA LYS A 37 -8.39 34.60 18.03
C LYS A 37 -7.97 33.16 17.97
N LEU A 38 -8.13 32.42 19.06
CA LEU A 38 -7.75 31.06 19.20
C LEU A 38 -8.98 30.13 19.06
N ALA A 39 -8.86 29.08 18.28
CA ALA A 39 -9.83 27.99 18.26
C ALA A 39 -9.65 27.10 19.50
N HIS A 40 -10.69 26.42 19.92
CA HIS A 40 -10.63 25.47 21.03
C HIS A 40 -9.96 24.14 20.66
N ALA A 41 -9.88 23.81 19.38
CA ALA A 41 -9.24 22.59 18.90
C ALA A 41 -8.52 22.80 17.57
N TYR A 42 -7.32 22.26 17.51
CA TYR A 42 -6.43 22.25 16.35
C TYR A 42 -6.10 20.82 15.96
N LEU A 43 -6.02 20.54 14.67
CA LEU A 43 -5.59 19.24 14.15
C LEU A 43 -4.42 19.42 13.20
N PHE A 44 -3.25 18.93 13.58
CA PHE A 44 -2.03 18.96 12.79
C PHE A 44 -1.86 17.62 12.06
N CYS A 45 -2.02 17.64 10.76
CA CYS A 45 -1.95 16.47 9.89
C CYS A 45 -0.66 16.50 9.05
N GLY A 46 -0.09 15.35 8.76
CA GLY A 46 1.04 15.25 7.81
C GLY A 46 2.00 14.10 8.13
N PRO A 47 2.98 13.85 7.28
CA PRO A 47 3.93 12.74 7.42
C PRO A 47 4.68 12.77 8.76
N ARG A 48 5.34 11.66 9.08
CA ARG A 48 6.20 11.58 10.26
C ARG A 48 7.43 12.48 10.08
N GLY A 49 7.93 13.04 11.18
CA GLY A 49 9.20 13.79 11.17
C GLY A 49 9.15 15.21 10.63
N VAL A 50 7.98 15.71 10.14
CA VAL A 50 7.84 17.07 9.55
C VAL A 50 7.67 18.21 10.56
N GLY A 51 7.65 17.91 11.87
CA GLY A 51 7.60 18.94 12.92
C GLY A 51 6.23 19.19 13.55
N LYS A 52 5.20 18.35 13.34
CA LYS A 52 3.84 18.50 13.94
C LYS A 52 3.86 18.72 15.44
N THR A 53 4.41 17.77 16.19
CA THR A 53 4.51 17.85 17.67
C THR A 53 5.40 19.01 18.12
N THR A 54 6.43 19.34 17.35
CA THR A 54 7.30 20.49 17.62
C THR A 54 6.53 21.80 17.49
N CYS A 55 5.79 22.01 16.40
CA CYS A 55 4.93 23.18 16.22
C CYS A 55 3.83 23.24 17.27
N ALA A 56 3.23 22.09 17.67
CA ALA A 56 2.26 22.03 18.75
C ALA A 56 2.84 22.54 20.06
N ARG A 57 4.06 22.16 20.41
CA ARG A 57 4.77 22.63 21.61
C ARG A 57 5.09 24.11 21.56
N ILE A 58 5.59 24.61 20.42
CA ILE A 58 5.89 26.03 20.21
C ILE A 58 4.61 26.85 20.33
N PHE A 59 3.52 26.40 19.71
CA PHE A 59 2.23 27.07 19.74
C PHE A 59 1.63 27.10 21.16
N ALA A 60 1.65 25.97 21.89
CA ALA A 60 1.20 25.88 23.27
C ALA A 60 1.98 26.81 24.18
N LYS A 61 3.31 26.93 24.00
CA LYS A 61 4.16 27.87 24.72
C LYS A 61 3.80 29.34 24.40
N ALA A 62 3.60 29.65 23.11
CA ALA A 62 3.26 31.01 22.68
C ALA A 62 1.89 31.48 23.19
N ILE A 63 0.88 30.58 23.19
CA ILE A 63 -0.46 30.86 23.73
C ILE A 63 -0.43 31.22 25.24
N ASN A 64 0.41 30.54 26.01
CA ASN A 64 0.52 30.70 27.45
C ASN A 64 1.59 31.73 27.87
N CYS A 65 2.25 32.37 26.92
CA CYS A 65 3.24 33.38 27.20
C CYS A 65 2.57 34.63 27.79
N GLU A 66 3.08 35.15 28.92
CA GLU A 66 2.57 36.35 29.57
C GLU A 66 2.89 37.62 28.78
N HIS A 67 4.05 37.63 28.14
CA HIS A 67 4.57 38.75 27.35
C HIS A 67 4.98 38.28 25.97
N PRO A 68 4.00 37.95 25.08
CA PRO A 68 4.33 37.56 23.74
C PRO A 68 5.01 38.70 22.98
N ARG A 69 5.97 38.39 22.11
CA ARG A 69 6.64 39.37 21.26
C ARG A 69 5.65 39.94 20.23
N GLU A 70 5.99 41.09 19.67
CA GLU A 70 5.16 41.75 18.64
C GLU A 70 4.90 40.87 17.40
N ASP A 71 5.80 39.94 17.11
CA ASP A 71 5.68 38.98 16.02
C ASP A 71 4.83 37.73 16.36
N GLY A 72 4.39 37.58 17.63
CA GLY A 72 3.59 36.44 18.09
C GLY A 72 4.44 35.26 18.62
N GLU A 73 5.75 35.45 18.77
CA GLU A 73 6.64 34.49 19.43
C GLU A 73 6.57 34.56 20.95
N ALA A 74 6.88 33.43 21.60
CA ALA A 74 7.02 33.42 23.06
C ALA A 74 8.27 34.17 23.51
N CYS A 75 8.18 34.92 24.64
CA CYS A 75 9.32 35.69 25.16
C CYS A 75 10.49 34.82 25.65
N ASN A 76 10.25 33.58 26.05
CA ASN A 76 11.20 32.65 26.68
C ASN A 76 11.75 33.08 28.07
N GLU A 77 11.29 34.17 28.63
CA GLU A 77 11.80 34.77 29.89
C GLU A 77 10.78 34.74 31.02
N CYS A 78 9.46 34.77 30.72
CA CYS A 78 8.41 34.72 31.73
C CYS A 78 8.36 33.36 32.45
N GLU A 79 7.69 33.32 33.58
CA GLU A 79 7.56 32.12 34.41
C GLU A 79 6.97 30.94 33.65
N SER A 80 5.90 31.17 32.89
CA SER A 80 5.26 30.15 32.04
C SER A 80 6.21 29.59 30.99
N CYS A 81 7.01 30.43 30.33
CA CYS A 81 7.98 30.00 29.32
C CYS A 81 9.13 29.19 29.93
N LYS A 82 9.66 29.62 31.08
CA LYS A 82 10.72 28.91 31.81
C LYS A 82 10.24 27.53 32.28
N ALA A 83 9.07 27.51 32.94
CA ALA A 83 8.45 26.26 33.40
C ALA A 83 8.25 25.26 32.25
N PHE A 84 7.84 25.74 31.05
CA PHE A 84 7.68 24.89 29.88
C PHE A 84 9.04 24.38 29.35
N ASN A 85 10.04 25.23 29.22
CA ASN A 85 11.37 24.86 28.75
C ASN A 85 12.03 23.81 29.66
N GLU A 86 11.77 23.88 30.99
CA GLU A 86 12.24 22.93 31.99
C GLU A 86 11.32 21.72 32.17
N GLN A 87 10.31 21.57 31.31
CA GLN A 87 9.32 20.47 31.34
C GLN A 87 8.54 20.36 32.68
N ARG A 88 8.36 21.49 33.38
CA ARG A 88 7.64 21.60 34.66
C ARG A 88 6.31 22.35 34.55
N SER A 89 5.79 22.54 33.34
CA SER A 89 4.53 23.25 33.14
C SER A 89 3.34 22.41 33.62
N TYR A 90 2.51 23.00 34.47
CA TYR A 90 1.24 22.42 34.93
C TYR A 90 0.06 22.72 33.98
N ASN A 91 0.28 23.54 32.94
CA ASN A 91 -0.75 23.97 32.01
C ASN A 91 -0.66 23.29 30.62
N ILE A 92 0.47 22.68 30.29
CA ILE A 92 0.67 22.06 29.00
C ILE A 92 0.90 20.54 29.23
N PHE A 93 -0.05 19.76 28.79
CA PHE A 93 -0.05 18.29 28.90
C PHE A 93 0.23 17.68 27.53
N GLU A 94 1.18 16.78 27.47
CA GLU A 94 1.53 16.05 26.24
C GLU A 94 1.25 14.57 26.45
N LEU A 95 0.42 13.99 25.58
CA LEU A 95 0.04 12.58 25.59
C LEU A 95 0.35 11.98 24.22
N ASP A 96 1.06 10.88 24.19
CA ASP A 96 1.22 10.04 23.01
C ASP A 96 0.13 8.96 23.02
N ALA A 97 -0.79 9.03 22.05
CA ALA A 97 -1.89 8.08 21.93
C ALA A 97 -1.43 6.68 21.49
N ALA A 98 -0.24 6.53 20.93
CA ALA A 98 0.30 5.21 20.60
C ALA A 98 0.61 4.40 21.87
N SER A 99 1.12 5.09 22.90
CA SER A 99 1.44 4.49 24.21
C SER A 99 0.25 4.52 25.19
N ASN A 100 -0.70 5.44 24.98
CA ASN A 100 -1.82 5.73 25.90
C ASN A 100 -3.16 5.77 25.16
N ASN A 101 -3.60 4.63 24.60
CA ASN A 101 -4.81 4.53 23.78
C ASN A 101 -6.08 4.12 24.54
N GLY A 102 -5.97 3.87 25.83
CA GLY A 102 -7.05 3.38 26.69
C GLY A 102 -8.09 4.45 27.03
N VAL A 103 -9.31 4.00 27.31
CA VAL A 103 -10.43 4.88 27.69
C VAL A 103 -10.17 5.57 29.02
N ASP A 104 -9.56 4.88 29.98
CA ASP A 104 -9.37 5.40 31.33
C ASP A 104 -8.32 6.52 31.37
N GLN A 105 -7.26 6.40 30.56
CA GLN A 105 -6.27 7.48 30.41
C GLN A 105 -6.90 8.75 29.83
N ILE A 106 -7.76 8.60 28.81
CA ILE A 106 -8.48 9.74 28.22
C ILE A 106 -9.49 10.32 29.20
N LYS A 107 -10.19 9.51 30.01
CA LYS A 107 -11.07 10.02 31.06
C LYS A 107 -10.32 10.82 32.11
N THR A 108 -9.17 10.32 32.59
CA THR A 108 -8.31 11.05 33.53
C THR A 108 -7.83 12.37 32.93
N LEU A 109 -7.46 12.37 31.63
CA LEU A 109 -7.08 13.60 30.92
C LEU A 109 -8.27 14.57 30.86
N MET A 110 -9.50 14.08 30.59
CA MET A 110 -10.70 14.91 30.53
C MET A 110 -11.09 15.47 31.90
N GLU A 111 -10.85 14.78 32.99
CA GLU A 111 -11.03 15.31 34.34
C GLU A 111 -10.08 16.50 34.62
N GLN A 112 -8.86 16.44 34.11
CA GLN A 112 -7.90 17.53 34.19
C GLN A 112 -8.37 18.80 33.46
N THR A 113 -9.22 18.69 32.44
CA THR A 113 -9.75 19.86 31.72
C THR A 113 -10.69 20.71 32.56
N ARG A 114 -11.27 20.17 33.64
CA ARG A 114 -12.17 20.88 34.54
C ARG A 114 -11.44 21.82 35.49
N ILE A 115 -10.15 21.61 35.69
CA ILE A 115 -9.32 22.38 36.60
C ILE A 115 -8.76 23.58 35.85
N PRO A 116 -9.02 24.83 36.24
CA PRO A 116 -8.48 26.00 35.57
C PRO A 116 -6.95 26.08 35.69
N PRO A 117 -6.27 26.81 34.77
CA PRO A 117 -4.82 27.00 34.84
C PRO A 117 -4.42 27.81 36.08
N GLN A 118 -3.28 27.44 36.68
CA GLN A 118 -2.74 28.16 37.86
C GLN A 118 -1.91 29.37 37.45
N VAL A 119 -1.16 29.26 36.35
CA VAL A 119 -0.30 30.30 35.77
C VAL A 119 -0.57 30.35 34.27
N GLY A 120 -0.76 31.53 33.68
CA GLY A 120 -1.09 31.66 32.25
C GLY A 120 -2.59 31.66 31.97
N LYS A 121 -2.96 31.70 30.69
CA LYS A 121 -4.36 31.90 30.25
C LYS A 121 -5.10 30.60 29.94
N TYR A 122 -4.39 29.60 29.41
CA TYR A 122 -5.00 28.40 28.85
C TYR A 122 -4.35 27.14 29.40
N LYS A 123 -5.15 26.08 29.45
CA LYS A 123 -4.70 24.72 29.68
C LYS A 123 -4.67 24.00 28.33
N VAL A 124 -3.50 23.58 27.88
CA VAL A 124 -3.29 23.05 26.54
C VAL A 124 -3.02 21.56 26.61
N PHE A 125 -3.77 20.79 25.86
CA PHE A 125 -3.62 19.35 25.76
C PHE A 125 -3.12 18.99 24.35
N ILE A 126 -1.90 18.49 24.26
CA ILE A 126 -1.28 18.02 23.04
C ILE A 126 -1.45 16.49 23.01
N ILE A 127 -2.19 15.99 22.02
CA ILE A 127 -2.38 14.55 21.83
C ILE A 127 -1.72 14.16 20.51
N ASP A 128 -0.58 13.46 20.60
CA ASP A 128 0.15 12.99 19.42
C ASP A 128 -0.36 11.63 18.96
N GLU A 129 -0.24 11.35 17.67
CA GLU A 129 -0.75 10.16 16.97
C GLU A 129 -2.20 9.81 17.34
N VAL A 130 -3.05 10.83 17.40
CA VAL A 130 -4.45 10.72 17.87
C VAL A 130 -5.27 9.64 17.16
N HIS A 131 -4.90 9.25 15.94
CA HIS A 131 -5.53 8.16 15.20
C HIS A 131 -5.34 6.77 15.86
N MET A 132 -4.41 6.65 16.81
CA MET A 132 -4.17 5.42 17.58
C MET A 132 -5.14 5.22 18.76
N LEU A 133 -5.94 6.23 19.10
CA LEU A 133 -6.96 6.11 20.14
C LEU A 133 -8.00 5.05 19.79
N SER A 134 -8.44 4.29 20.78
CA SER A 134 -9.54 3.34 20.60
C SER A 134 -10.86 4.08 20.28
N ALA A 135 -11.79 3.41 19.61
CA ALA A 135 -13.10 4.00 19.28
C ALA A 135 -13.86 4.48 20.52
N GLN A 136 -13.70 3.78 21.66
CA GLN A 136 -14.32 4.18 22.92
C GLN A 136 -13.65 5.42 23.53
N ALA A 137 -12.31 5.53 23.42
CA ALA A 137 -11.56 6.70 23.84
C ALA A 137 -11.94 7.94 22.99
N PHE A 138 -12.07 7.77 21.67
CA PHE A 138 -12.58 8.82 20.79
C PHE A 138 -13.98 9.32 21.21
N ASN A 139 -14.91 8.42 21.49
CA ASN A 139 -16.26 8.78 21.91
C ASN A 139 -16.26 9.51 23.26
N ALA A 140 -15.42 9.15 24.21
CA ALA A 140 -15.25 9.85 25.48
C ALA A 140 -14.70 11.28 25.27
N PHE A 141 -13.78 11.44 24.31
CA PHE A 141 -13.16 12.71 23.95
C PHE A 141 -14.13 13.65 23.22
N LEU A 142 -15.00 13.14 22.33
CA LEU A 142 -15.95 13.93 21.55
C LEU A 142 -16.82 14.84 22.42
N LYS A 143 -17.30 14.36 23.57
CA LYS A 143 -18.14 15.16 24.47
C LYS A 143 -17.45 16.43 24.94
N THR A 144 -16.16 16.36 25.29
CA THR A 144 -15.39 17.51 25.73
C THR A 144 -14.99 18.42 24.57
N LEU A 145 -14.85 17.85 23.35
CA LEU A 145 -14.55 18.61 22.13
C LEU A 145 -15.77 19.41 21.64
N GLU A 146 -17.01 18.93 21.92
CA GLU A 146 -18.26 19.63 21.59
C GLU A 146 -18.51 20.83 22.51
N GLU A 147 -18.27 20.66 23.79
CA GLU A 147 -18.47 21.69 24.82
C GLU A 147 -17.19 21.89 25.66
N PRO A 148 -16.11 22.42 25.04
CA PRO A 148 -14.85 22.60 25.76
C PRO A 148 -14.95 23.75 26.76
N PRO A 149 -14.34 23.62 27.96
CA PRO A 149 -14.19 24.73 28.86
C PRO A 149 -13.42 25.88 28.19
N SER A 150 -13.79 27.14 28.46
CA SER A 150 -13.23 28.32 27.79
C SER A 150 -11.71 28.49 27.94
N HIS A 151 -11.14 27.88 28.98
CA HIS A 151 -9.71 27.90 29.27
C HIS A 151 -8.94 26.72 28.69
N VAL A 152 -9.58 25.84 27.92
CA VAL A 152 -8.96 24.60 27.37
C VAL A 152 -8.75 24.73 25.86
N ILE A 153 -7.55 24.35 25.43
CA ILE A 153 -7.22 24.25 24.01
C ILE A 153 -6.66 22.85 23.75
N PHE A 154 -7.20 22.18 22.74
CA PHE A 154 -6.71 20.88 22.27
C PHE A 154 -5.84 21.06 21.01
N ILE A 155 -4.69 20.42 20.98
CA ILE A 155 -3.83 20.33 19.80
C ILE A 155 -3.62 18.85 19.49
N LEU A 156 -4.31 18.36 18.48
CA LEU A 156 -4.25 16.97 18.04
C LEU A 156 -3.23 16.86 16.92
N ALA A 157 -2.38 15.85 16.94
CA ALA A 157 -1.45 15.55 15.85
C ALA A 157 -1.68 14.14 15.30
N THR A 158 -1.56 13.98 13.99
CA THR A 158 -1.74 12.67 13.33
C THR A 158 -0.89 12.56 12.06
N THR A 159 -0.38 11.36 11.83
CA THR A 159 0.21 10.99 10.53
C THR A 159 -0.84 10.51 9.53
N GLU A 160 -2.04 10.10 9.99
CA GLU A 160 -3.07 9.49 9.16
C GLU A 160 -4.41 10.22 9.29
N LYS A 161 -4.56 11.33 8.56
CA LYS A 161 -5.78 12.15 8.54
C LYS A 161 -7.04 11.35 8.17
N HIS A 162 -6.91 10.37 7.28
CA HIS A 162 -8.03 9.55 6.81
C HIS A 162 -8.62 8.60 7.87
N LYS A 163 -7.87 8.31 8.95
CA LYS A 163 -8.35 7.53 10.09
C LYS A 163 -9.11 8.35 11.12
N ILE A 164 -9.07 9.67 11.02
CA ILE A 164 -9.76 10.56 11.97
C ILE A 164 -11.25 10.64 11.62
N LEU A 165 -12.09 10.52 12.63
CA LEU A 165 -13.54 10.58 12.46
C LEU A 165 -13.98 11.94 11.90
N PRO A 166 -14.94 12.00 10.95
CA PRO A 166 -15.47 13.25 10.41
C PRO A 166 -16.05 14.19 11.48
N THR A 167 -16.56 13.62 12.57
CA THR A 167 -17.08 14.36 13.73
C THR A 167 -16.01 15.18 14.44
N ILE A 168 -14.75 14.72 14.46
CA ILE A 168 -13.61 15.47 15.00
C ILE A 168 -13.12 16.50 13.98
N LEU A 169 -13.00 16.09 12.70
CA LEU A 169 -12.55 16.99 11.64
C LEU A 169 -13.41 18.26 11.55
N SER A 170 -14.73 18.14 11.74
CA SER A 170 -15.66 19.28 11.69
C SER A 170 -15.55 20.26 12.88
N ARG A 171 -14.86 19.87 13.97
CA ARG A 171 -14.71 20.66 15.20
C ARG A 171 -13.32 21.21 15.40
N CYS A 172 -12.37 20.78 14.54
CA CYS A 172 -10.97 21.22 14.65
C CYS A 172 -10.61 22.17 13.51
N GLN A 173 -9.76 23.13 13.81
CA GLN A 173 -9.06 23.87 12.77
C GLN A 173 -7.89 23.03 12.25
N ILE A 174 -7.95 22.67 10.97
CA ILE A 174 -7.02 21.71 10.36
C ILE A 174 -5.83 22.45 9.75
N TYR A 175 -4.62 21.93 10.03
CA TYR A 175 -3.35 22.38 9.46
C TYR A 175 -2.64 21.18 8.85
N ASP A 176 -2.43 21.24 7.54
CA ASP A 176 -1.74 20.18 6.79
C ASP A 176 -0.25 20.54 6.65
N PHE A 177 0.62 19.72 7.26
CA PHE A 177 2.07 19.83 7.20
C PHE A 177 2.57 19.12 5.95
N GLU A 178 3.36 19.81 5.18
CA GLU A 178 3.97 19.27 3.97
C GLU A 178 5.30 18.57 4.25
N ARG A 179 5.71 17.70 3.33
CA ARG A 179 7.06 17.13 3.33
C ARG A 179 8.08 18.24 3.07
N MET A 180 9.22 18.16 3.73
CA MET A 180 10.31 19.08 3.44
C MET A 180 10.94 18.78 2.10
N THR A 181 11.30 19.83 1.37
CA THR A 181 12.05 19.66 0.12
C THR A 181 13.48 19.21 0.43
N VAL A 182 14.08 18.47 -0.49
CA VAL A 182 15.48 18.02 -0.39
C VAL A 182 16.41 19.22 -0.18
N ALA A 183 16.18 20.33 -0.87
CA ALA A 183 16.97 21.55 -0.73
C ALA A 183 16.93 22.14 0.70
N ASN A 184 15.73 22.23 1.30
CA ASN A 184 15.58 22.74 2.67
C ASN A 184 16.23 21.79 3.69
N THR A 185 16.13 20.49 3.46
CA THR A 185 16.75 19.48 4.32
C THR A 185 18.28 19.59 4.26
N ILE A 186 18.86 19.69 3.07
CA ILE A 186 20.31 19.87 2.88
C ILE A 186 20.79 21.17 3.55
N ALA A 187 20.09 22.28 3.35
CA ALA A 187 20.44 23.55 3.97
C ALA A 187 20.47 23.45 5.52
N HIS A 188 19.50 22.76 6.09
CA HIS A 188 19.46 22.54 7.55
C HIS A 188 20.56 21.60 8.02
N LEU A 189 20.84 20.50 7.30
CA LEU A 189 21.93 19.58 7.61
C LEU A 189 23.30 20.27 7.56
N LYS A 190 23.53 21.17 6.58
CA LYS A 190 24.75 21.99 6.50
C LYS A 190 24.92 22.84 7.77
N MET A 191 23.88 23.55 8.18
CA MET A 191 23.90 24.37 9.39
C MET A 191 24.21 23.52 10.63
N VAL A 192 23.66 22.29 10.72
CA VAL A 192 23.94 21.37 11.84
C VAL A 192 25.39 20.88 11.77
N ALA A 193 25.89 20.46 10.59
CA ALA A 193 27.25 20.00 10.40
C ALA A 193 28.29 21.07 10.78
N GLU A 194 28.06 22.34 10.40
CA GLU A 194 28.90 23.48 10.77
C GLU A 194 28.91 23.68 12.29
N LYS A 195 27.77 23.58 12.97
CA LYS A 195 27.68 23.71 14.43
C LYS A 195 28.35 22.57 15.20
N GLU A 196 28.30 21.36 14.66
CA GLU A 196 28.94 20.17 15.24
C GLU A 196 30.40 20.02 14.82
N GLY A 197 30.91 20.86 13.89
CA GLY A 197 32.29 20.79 13.39
C GLY A 197 32.54 19.53 12.53
N VAL A 198 31.50 18.94 11.94
CA VAL A 198 31.60 17.77 11.08
C VAL A 198 31.89 18.19 9.64
N LYS A 199 32.90 17.56 9.01
CA LYS A 199 33.19 17.77 7.59
C LYS A 199 32.20 16.96 6.75
N TYR A 200 31.77 17.53 5.62
CA TYR A 200 30.79 16.89 4.76
C TYR A 200 31.00 17.17 3.29
N GLU A 201 30.55 16.26 2.46
CA GLU A 201 30.37 16.46 1.02
C GLU A 201 28.88 16.75 0.73
N ASP A 202 28.63 17.69 -0.19
CA ASP A 202 27.24 18.06 -0.56
C ASP A 202 26.45 16.87 -1.12
N GLN A 203 27.10 16.00 -1.88
CA GLN A 203 26.49 14.79 -2.42
C GLN A 203 26.10 13.80 -1.32
N ALA A 204 26.89 13.70 -0.24
CA ALA A 204 26.57 12.86 0.90
C ALA A 204 25.33 13.36 1.65
N LEU A 205 25.21 14.67 1.87
CA LEU A 205 24.03 15.27 2.48
C LEU A 205 22.78 15.13 1.61
N ALA A 206 22.94 15.14 0.28
CA ALA A 206 21.83 14.89 -0.63
C ALA A 206 21.27 13.46 -0.50
N VAL A 207 22.15 12.45 -0.36
CA VAL A 207 21.73 11.05 -0.11
C VAL A 207 20.98 10.93 1.22
N ILE A 208 21.47 11.58 2.28
CA ILE A 208 20.78 11.60 3.59
C ILE A 208 19.40 12.23 3.46
N ALA A 209 19.30 13.37 2.77
CA ALA A 209 18.03 14.08 2.57
C ALA A 209 17.03 13.26 1.75
N GLU A 210 17.47 12.57 0.69
CA GLU A 210 16.63 11.65 -0.08
C GLU A 210 16.13 10.46 0.76
N LYS A 211 17.02 9.87 1.56
CA LYS A 211 16.67 8.72 2.42
C LYS A 211 15.66 9.09 3.51
N ALA A 212 15.71 10.32 3.99
CA ALA A 212 14.81 10.86 5.01
C ALA A 212 13.38 11.14 4.51
N ASP A 213 13.15 11.09 3.19
CA ASP A 213 11.82 11.25 2.55
C ASP A 213 11.02 12.45 3.08
N GLY A 214 11.69 13.59 3.28
CA GLY A 214 11.09 14.84 3.73
C GLY A 214 10.80 14.93 5.24
N GLY A 215 11.27 13.98 6.05
CA GLY A 215 11.19 14.01 7.52
C GLY A 215 12.46 14.58 8.14
N MET A 216 12.45 15.80 8.71
CA MET A 216 13.64 16.41 9.34
C MET A 216 14.18 15.60 10.52
N ARG A 217 13.28 15.01 11.33
CA ARG A 217 13.69 14.15 12.45
C ARG A 217 14.49 12.95 11.97
N ASP A 218 14.01 12.32 10.89
CA ASP A 218 14.65 11.13 10.32
C ASP A 218 15.97 11.55 9.63
N ALA A 219 16.02 12.71 8.95
CA ALA A 219 17.24 13.27 8.37
C ALA A 219 18.34 13.51 9.41
N LEU A 220 17.99 14.10 10.55
CA LEU A 220 18.95 14.33 11.65
C LEU A 220 19.40 13.03 12.30
N SER A 221 18.52 12.03 12.42
CA SER A 221 18.91 10.73 12.96
C SER A 221 19.86 9.97 12.03
N ILE A 222 19.60 10.03 10.72
CA ILE A 222 20.48 9.44 9.70
C ILE A 222 21.82 10.20 9.65
N PHE A 223 21.80 11.53 9.82
CA PHE A 223 23.00 12.34 9.89
C PHE A 223 23.88 11.95 11.09
N ASP A 224 23.30 11.76 12.27
CA ASP A 224 24.05 11.31 13.46
C ASP A 224 24.67 9.92 13.26
N GLN A 225 23.92 9.01 12.64
CA GLN A 225 24.41 7.67 12.28
C GLN A 225 25.60 7.78 11.34
N ALA A 226 25.46 8.54 10.24
CA ALA A 226 26.52 8.75 9.26
C ALA A 226 27.73 9.46 9.86
N ALA A 227 27.56 10.48 10.71
CA ALA A 227 28.63 11.17 11.39
C ALA A 227 29.42 10.24 12.31
N SER A 228 28.72 9.34 13.02
CA SER A 228 29.36 8.33 13.88
C SER A 228 30.12 7.30 13.07
N PHE A 229 29.54 6.77 11.99
CA PHE A 229 30.19 5.79 11.10
C PHE A 229 31.40 6.37 10.40
N CYS A 230 31.28 7.59 9.90
CA CYS A 230 32.34 8.29 9.15
C CYS A 230 33.40 8.96 10.06
N GLN A 231 33.26 8.84 11.40
CA GLN A 231 34.18 9.48 12.38
C GLN A 231 34.35 11.01 12.16
N GLY A 232 33.24 11.69 11.83
CA GLY A 232 33.21 13.14 11.64
C GLY A 232 33.65 13.64 10.26
N ASP A 233 33.89 12.74 9.28
CA ASP A 233 34.21 13.09 7.88
C ASP A 233 33.22 12.38 6.94
N ILE A 234 32.08 13.04 6.69
CA ILE A 234 30.95 12.51 5.93
C ILE A 234 31.23 12.61 4.44
N THR A 235 31.76 11.53 3.85
CA THR A 235 31.98 11.40 2.42
C THR A 235 30.85 10.60 1.75
N TYR A 236 30.62 10.87 0.46
CA TYR A 236 29.56 10.20 -0.32
C TYR A 236 29.69 8.67 -0.27
N GLN A 237 30.92 8.15 -0.48
CA GLN A 237 31.16 6.71 -0.51
C GLN A 237 30.84 6.00 0.81
N LYS A 238 31.26 6.61 1.94
CA LYS A 238 30.98 6.04 3.28
C LYS A 238 29.50 6.09 3.63
N VAL A 239 28.79 7.16 3.23
CA VAL A 239 27.35 7.30 3.48
C VAL A 239 26.54 6.25 2.70
N ILE A 240 26.91 5.98 1.45
CA ILE A 240 26.29 4.92 0.65
C ILE A 240 26.48 3.56 1.33
N GLU A 241 27.67 3.29 1.84
CA GLU A 241 28.00 2.04 2.53
C GLU A 241 27.20 1.92 3.84
N ASP A 242 27.23 2.96 4.71
CA ASP A 242 26.51 2.97 6.00
C ASP A 242 24.99 2.82 5.84
N LEU A 243 24.40 3.59 4.92
CA LEU A 243 22.94 3.59 4.71
C LEU A 243 22.47 2.42 3.86
N ASN A 244 23.38 1.57 3.40
CA ASN A 244 23.11 0.48 2.47
C ASN A 244 22.24 0.95 1.29
N VAL A 245 22.63 2.10 0.70
CA VAL A 245 21.99 2.69 -0.48
C VAL A 245 22.75 2.24 -1.71
N LEU A 246 22.04 1.68 -2.68
CA LEU A 246 22.69 1.29 -3.92
C LEU A 246 23.06 2.53 -4.72
N ASP A 247 24.32 2.61 -5.12
CA ASP A 247 24.85 3.69 -5.95
C ASP A 247 24.05 3.83 -7.26
N SER A 248 23.70 5.06 -7.59
CA SER A 248 22.92 5.39 -8.80
C SER A 248 23.58 4.86 -10.09
N ASP A 249 24.90 4.79 -10.14
CA ASP A 249 25.64 4.28 -11.30
C ASP A 249 25.34 2.80 -11.61
N ASN A 250 24.98 2.00 -10.59
CA ASN A 250 24.53 0.62 -10.81
C ASN A 250 23.17 0.56 -11.53
N TYR A 251 22.28 1.50 -11.24
CA TYR A 251 20.98 1.56 -11.96
C TYR A 251 21.16 2.00 -13.41
N PHE A 252 22.01 3.01 -13.68
CA PHE A 252 22.36 3.40 -15.03
C PHE A 252 22.92 2.23 -15.83
N LYS A 253 23.85 1.48 -15.23
CA LYS A 253 24.46 0.30 -15.85
C LYS A 253 23.44 -0.82 -16.11
N LEU A 254 22.53 -1.10 -15.17
CA LEU A 254 21.49 -2.13 -15.35
C LEU A 254 20.55 -1.78 -16.49
N VAL A 255 20.12 -0.51 -16.61
CA VAL A 255 19.22 -0.07 -17.68
C VAL A 255 19.93 -0.11 -19.03
N ASP A 256 21.18 0.32 -19.13
CA ASP A 256 21.95 0.26 -20.36
C ASP A 256 22.14 -1.20 -20.83
N LEU A 257 22.50 -2.11 -19.92
CA LEU A 257 22.59 -3.54 -20.21
C LEU A 257 21.24 -4.15 -20.62
N ALA A 258 20.13 -3.68 -20.04
CA ALA A 258 18.79 -4.14 -20.41
C ALA A 258 18.40 -3.68 -21.82
N ILE A 259 18.73 -2.44 -22.20
CA ILE A 259 18.50 -1.93 -23.56
C ILE A 259 19.33 -2.72 -24.58
N GLU A 260 20.56 -3.11 -24.22
CA GLU A 260 21.47 -3.90 -25.07
C GLU A 260 21.20 -5.41 -25.05
N ASN A 261 20.18 -5.88 -24.34
CA ASN A 261 19.82 -7.31 -24.15
C ASN A 261 20.95 -8.17 -23.54
N LYS A 262 21.84 -7.60 -22.74
CA LYS A 262 22.96 -8.31 -22.13
C LYS A 262 22.57 -8.93 -20.78
N ILE A 263 21.61 -9.87 -20.80
CA ILE A 263 21.02 -10.48 -19.61
C ILE A 263 22.05 -11.12 -18.70
N SER A 264 23.04 -11.85 -19.25
CA SER A 264 24.10 -12.48 -18.45
C SER A 264 24.90 -11.46 -17.63
N GLN A 265 25.18 -10.29 -18.19
CA GLN A 265 25.90 -9.23 -17.48
C GLN A 265 25.01 -8.57 -16.43
N MET A 266 23.70 -8.42 -16.68
CA MET A 266 22.75 -7.97 -15.68
C MET A 266 22.70 -8.91 -14.47
N MET A 267 22.75 -10.23 -14.68
CA MET A 267 22.77 -11.21 -13.59
C MET A 267 24.06 -11.11 -12.76
N VAL A 268 25.20 -10.89 -13.41
CA VAL A 268 26.49 -10.66 -12.70
C VAL A 268 26.45 -9.39 -11.85
N VAL A 269 25.87 -8.30 -12.38
CA VAL A 269 25.69 -7.05 -11.61
C VAL A 269 24.73 -7.28 -10.43
N LEU A 270 23.62 -7.98 -10.65
CA LEU A 270 22.67 -8.35 -9.60
C LEU A 270 23.35 -9.16 -8.49
N ASP A 271 24.10 -10.20 -8.86
CA ASP A 271 24.81 -11.05 -7.88
C ASP A 271 25.81 -10.22 -7.07
N GLY A 272 26.55 -9.31 -7.72
CA GLY A 272 27.44 -8.38 -7.03
C GLY A 272 26.73 -7.44 -6.06
N ILE A 273 25.49 -7.02 -6.37
CA ILE A 273 24.65 -6.19 -5.49
C ILE A 273 24.17 -7.02 -4.28
N LEU A 274 23.63 -8.21 -4.53
CA LEU A 274 23.09 -9.07 -3.47
C LEU A 274 24.20 -9.55 -2.52
N ASN A 275 25.40 -9.86 -3.04
CA ASN A 275 26.54 -10.28 -2.22
C ASN A 275 27.08 -9.16 -1.32
N LYS A 276 26.83 -7.90 -1.64
CA LYS A 276 27.10 -6.74 -0.76
C LYS A 276 26.05 -6.57 0.34
N GLY A 277 25.03 -7.44 0.41
CA GLY A 277 23.99 -7.40 1.44
C GLY A 277 22.77 -6.52 1.12
N PHE A 278 22.64 -6.03 -0.13
CA PHE A 278 21.46 -5.27 -0.54
C PHE A 278 20.23 -6.15 -0.66
N ASP A 279 19.08 -5.64 -0.18
CA ASP A 279 17.79 -6.32 -0.39
C ASP A 279 17.32 -6.18 -1.84
N GLY A 280 16.89 -7.31 -2.42
CA GLY A 280 16.42 -7.34 -3.80
C GLY A 280 15.16 -6.50 -4.04
N GLY A 281 14.27 -6.38 -3.04
CA GLY A 281 13.09 -5.53 -3.12
C GLY A 281 13.44 -4.05 -3.19
N ASN A 282 14.32 -3.59 -2.31
CA ASN A 282 14.83 -2.21 -2.33
C ASN A 282 15.53 -1.89 -3.65
N MET A 283 16.27 -2.87 -4.22
CA MET A 283 16.92 -2.71 -5.51
C MET A 283 15.90 -2.55 -6.65
N ILE A 284 14.83 -3.34 -6.68
CA ILE A 284 13.75 -3.22 -7.70
C ILE A 284 13.02 -1.89 -7.57
N GLN A 285 12.71 -1.44 -6.34
CA GLN A 285 12.09 -0.13 -6.10
C GLN A 285 12.99 1.02 -6.57
N GLY A 286 14.29 0.95 -6.25
CA GLY A 286 15.27 1.93 -6.71
C GLY A 286 15.41 1.94 -8.25
N LEU A 287 15.43 0.77 -8.89
CA LEU A 287 15.45 0.65 -10.34
C LEU A 287 14.16 1.21 -10.98
N ALA A 288 13.00 0.99 -10.37
CA ALA A 288 11.73 1.55 -10.83
C ALA A 288 11.72 3.08 -10.74
N LYS A 289 12.22 3.65 -9.61
CA LYS A 289 12.42 5.10 -9.44
C LYS A 289 13.37 5.65 -10.52
N HIS A 290 14.45 4.94 -10.79
CA HIS A 290 15.42 5.32 -11.82
C HIS A 290 14.79 5.33 -13.22
N VAL A 291 14.10 4.27 -13.63
CA VAL A 291 13.43 4.17 -14.95
C VAL A 291 12.33 5.24 -15.09
N ARG A 292 11.60 5.55 -14.01
CA ARG A 292 10.65 6.68 -13.98
C ARG A 292 11.38 8.00 -14.25
N ASN A 293 12.52 8.24 -13.60
CA ASN A 293 13.31 9.47 -13.77
C ASN A 293 13.85 9.58 -15.20
N VAL A 294 14.31 8.48 -15.79
CA VAL A 294 14.71 8.43 -17.22
C VAL A 294 13.51 8.77 -18.12
N MET A 295 12.32 8.26 -17.80
CA MET A 295 11.10 8.57 -18.57
C MET A 295 10.72 10.05 -18.46
N MET A 296 10.83 10.65 -17.25
CA MET A 296 10.59 12.09 -17.05
C MET A 296 11.64 12.95 -17.75
N ALA A 297 12.90 12.49 -17.80
CA ALA A 297 13.99 13.21 -18.48
C ALA A 297 13.84 13.27 -20.01
N LYS A 298 12.88 12.53 -20.61
CA LYS A 298 12.60 12.62 -22.06
C LYS A 298 11.92 13.91 -22.47
N ASP A 299 11.13 14.50 -21.60
CA ASP A 299 10.43 15.74 -21.86
C ASP A 299 11.12 16.90 -21.12
N PRO A 300 11.57 17.94 -21.83
CA PRO A 300 12.17 19.11 -21.19
C PRO A 300 11.26 19.80 -20.17
N GLN A 301 9.94 19.67 -20.29
CA GLN A 301 8.97 20.25 -19.35
C GLN A 301 8.97 19.53 -18.00
N THR A 302 9.25 18.24 -17.98
CA THR A 302 9.27 17.43 -16.77
C THR A 302 10.66 17.33 -16.13
N LEU A 303 11.71 17.71 -16.83
CA LEU A 303 13.08 17.71 -16.31
C LEU A 303 13.28 18.55 -15.03
N PRO A 304 12.67 19.73 -14.86
CA PRO A 304 12.77 20.51 -13.63
C PRO A 304 12.11 19.83 -12.41
N LEU A 305 11.18 18.89 -12.64
CA LEU A 305 10.49 18.15 -11.58
C LEU A 305 11.37 17.05 -10.97
N LEU A 306 12.53 16.77 -11.57
CA LEU A 306 13.51 15.82 -11.01
C LEU A 306 14.25 16.49 -9.85
N GLU A 307 14.04 15.98 -8.66
CA GLU A 307 14.70 16.41 -7.42
C GLU A 307 16.10 15.78 -7.30
N VAL A 308 16.95 15.99 -8.30
CA VAL A 308 18.32 15.47 -8.36
C VAL A 308 19.30 16.58 -8.76
N SER A 309 20.60 16.36 -8.55
CA SER A 309 21.64 17.32 -8.93
C SER A 309 21.66 17.56 -10.45
N ASP A 310 22.14 18.73 -10.88
CA ASP A 310 22.18 19.07 -12.30
C ASP A 310 23.09 18.12 -13.09
N GLU A 311 24.14 17.61 -12.46
CA GLU A 311 25.03 16.58 -13.04
C GLU A 311 24.24 15.25 -13.27
N GLN A 312 23.44 14.83 -12.32
CA GLN A 312 22.59 13.66 -12.47
C GLN A 312 21.48 13.89 -13.52
N LYS A 313 20.90 15.09 -13.60
CA LYS A 313 19.93 15.44 -14.66
C LYS A 313 20.53 15.26 -16.05
N ALA A 314 21.80 15.65 -16.24
CA ALA A 314 22.50 15.45 -17.51
C ALA A 314 22.66 13.96 -17.85
N LYS A 315 23.05 13.11 -16.88
CA LYS A 315 23.15 11.66 -17.06
C LYS A 315 21.80 11.04 -17.40
N TYR A 316 20.71 11.45 -16.71
CA TYR A 316 19.34 10.99 -17.03
C TYR A 316 18.90 11.40 -18.43
N ALA A 317 19.18 12.62 -18.86
CA ALA A 317 18.85 13.10 -20.20
C ALA A 317 19.62 12.34 -21.29
N GLU A 318 20.88 11.94 -21.06
CA GLU A 318 21.65 11.11 -21.96
C GLU A 318 21.06 9.70 -22.10
N GLN A 319 20.76 9.02 -20.97
CA GLN A 319 20.17 7.70 -20.99
C GLN A 319 18.74 7.73 -21.58
N ALA A 320 17.98 8.80 -21.35
CA ALA A 320 16.64 9.00 -21.92
C ALA A 320 16.66 9.02 -23.46
N LYS A 321 17.72 9.54 -24.09
CA LYS A 321 17.88 9.50 -25.55
C LYS A 321 18.06 8.08 -26.07
N LYS A 322 18.76 7.22 -25.32
CA LYS A 322 19.04 5.82 -25.68
C LYS A 322 17.84 4.90 -25.45
N ALA A 323 17.02 5.17 -24.43
CA ALA A 323 15.94 4.28 -24.01
C ALA A 323 14.62 4.54 -24.77
N PRO A 324 14.03 3.56 -25.48
CA PRO A 324 12.72 3.70 -26.11
C PRO A 324 11.58 3.84 -25.09
N THR A 325 10.61 4.73 -25.33
CA THR A 325 9.46 4.91 -24.40
C THR A 325 8.65 3.63 -24.14
N PRO A 326 8.37 2.77 -25.14
CA PRO A 326 7.70 1.50 -24.91
C PRO A 326 8.46 0.55 -23.98
N PHE A 327 9.82 0.57 -24.05
CA PHE A 327 10.68 -0.19 -23.15
C PHE A 327 10.52 0.29 -21.71
N LEU A 328 10.63 1.59 -21.46
CA LEU A 328 10.53 2.17 -20.12
C LEU A 328 9.17 1.85 -19.48
N TYR A 329 8.08 1.97 -20.25
CA TYR A 329 6.74 1.66 -19.76
C TYR A 329 6.56 0.17 -19.40
N LYS A 330 7.03 -0.73 -20.27
CA LYS A 330 6.97 -2.19 -19.99
C LYS A 330 7.84 -2.58 -18.79
N ALA A 331 9.03 -1.99 -18.69
CA ALA A 331 9.95 -2.22 -17.57
C ALA A 331 9.32 -1.75 -16.24
N LEU A 332 8.72 -0.56 -16.19
CA LEU A 332 7.99 -0.07 -15.01
C LEU A 332 6.85 -1.01 -14.60
N LYS A 333 6.10 -1.52 -15.57
CA LYS A 333 5.01 -2.47 -15.30
C LYS A 333 5.52 -3.76 -14.66
N LEU A 334 6.59 -4.36 -15.21
CA LEU A 334 7.19 -5.58 -14.68
C LEU A 334 7.76 -5.37 -13.26
N MET A 335 8.43 -4.23 -13.03
CA MET A 335 8.97 -3.91 -11.71
C MET A 335 7.86 -3.69 -10.68
N ASN A 336 6.76 -3.04 -11.04
CA ASN A 336 5.61 -2.89 -10.15
C ASN A 336 4.94 -4.24 -9.83
N GLU A 337 4.81 -5.13 -10.80
CA GLU A 337 4.31 -6.50 -10.58
C GLU A 337 5.24 -7.27 -9.62
N CYS A 338 6.55 -7.12 -9.76
CA CYS A 338 7.54 -7.71 -8.87
C CYS A 338 7.40 -7.17 -7.43
N ASP A 339 7.29 -5.86 -7.25
CA ASP A 339 7.17 -5.22 -5.92
C ASP A 339 5.92 -5.69 -5.17
N VAL A 340 4.78 -5.75 -5.87
CA VAL A 340 3.51 -6.25 -5.31
C VAL A 340 3.66 -7.71 -4.81
N HIS A 341 4.32 -8.57 -5.59
CA HIS A 341 4.48 -9.98 -5.25
C HIS A 341 5.67 -10.29 -4.33
N TYR A 342 6.59 -9.35 -4.14
CA TYR A 342 7.84 -9.55 -3.42
C TYR A 342 7.63 -10.06 -1.99
N ARG A 343 6.65 -9.51 -1.26
CA ARG A 343 6.36 -9.91 0.12
C ARG A 343 5.77 -11.30 0.25
N GLN A 344 5.04 -11.75 -0.78
CA GLN A 344 4.34 -13.05 -0.79
C GLN A 344 5.19 -14.17 -1.37
N SER A 345 6.28 -13.83 -2.08
CA SER A 345 7.14 -14.81 -2.72
C SER A 345 7.98 -15.58 -1.71
N SER A 346 7.97 -16.93 -1.82
CA SER A 346 8.83 -17.82 -1.04
C SER A 346 10.31 -17.71 -1.45
N ASN A 347 10.59 -17.41 -2.73
CA ASN A 347 11.94 -17.22 -3.25
C ASN A 347 12.07 -15.82 -3.85
N LYS A 348 12.41 -14.86 -2.99
CA LYS A 348 12.56 -13.46 -3.35
C LYS A 348 13.64 -13.22 -4.40
N ARG A 349 14.77 -13.93 -4.28
CA ARG A 349 15.90 -13.81 -5.21
C ARG A 349 15.48 -14.23 -6.62
N LEU A 350 14.85 -15.40 -6.76
CA LEU A 350 14.37 -15.90 -8.06
C LEU A 350 13.36 -14.94 -8.70
N LEU A 351 12.47 -14.34 -7.91
CA LEU A 351 11.50 -13.37 -8.43
C LEU A 351 12.18 -12.14 -9.05
N VAL A 352 13.21 -11.61 -8.39
CA VAL A 352 14.02 -10.48 -8.89
C VAL A 352 14.77 -10.88 -10.16
N GLU A 353 15.44 -12.03 -10.17
CA GLU A 353 16.15 -12.58 -11.34
C GLU A 353 15.22 -12.72 -12.54
N LEU A 354 14.03 -13.31 -12.35
CA LEU A 354 13.03 -13.46 -13.42
C LEU A 354 12.55 -12.11 -13.95
N THR A 355 12.34 -11.13 -13.07
CA THR A 355 11.91 -9.78 -13.46
C THR A 355 12.99 -9.09 -14.31
N LEU A 356 14.26 -9.15 -13.91
CA LEU A 356 15.35 -8.57 -14.69
C LEU A 356 15.54 -9.27 -16.04
N ILE A 357 15.40 -10.60 -16.09
CA ILE A 357 15.41 -11.36 -17.35
C ILE A 357 14.29 -10.89 -18.28
N GLN A 358 13.07 -10.71 -17.75
CA GLN A 358 11.94 -10.20 -18.52
C GLN A 358 12.17 -8.79 -19.04
N ILE A 359 12.75 -7.91 -18.21
CA ILE A 359 13.10 -6.53 -18.60
C ILE A 359 14.14 -6.55 -19.72
N GLY A 360 15.20 -7.36 -19.61
CA GLY A 360 16.22 -7.48 -20.64
C GLY A 360 15.72 -8.08 -21.96
N GLN A 361 14.56 -8.76 -21.95
CA GLN A 361 13.95 -9.34 -23.15
C GLN A 361 12.98 -8.41 -23.88
N ILE A 362 12.61 -7.26 -23.30
CA ILE A 362 11.62 -6.33 -23.88
C ILE A 362 12.01 -5.85 -25.29
N THR A 363 13.31 -5.61 -25.51
CA THR A 363 13.85 -5.03 -26.73
C THR A 363 14.32 -6.07 -27.75
N GLN A 364 14.19 -7.37 -27.45
CA GLN A 364 14.55 -8.41 -28.40
C GLN A 364 13.61 -8.41 -29.60
N PRO A 365 14.15 -8.37 -30.84
CA PRO A 365 13.34 -8.53 -32.02
C PRO A 365 12.73 -9.95 -32.07
N GLU A 366 11.47 -10.06 -32.47
CA GLU A 366 10.72 -11.30 -32.48
C GLU A 366 11.28 -12.37 -33.44
N ASP A 367 12.19 -12.02 -34.38
CA ASP A 367 12.60 -12.83 -35.55
C ASP A 367 14.11 -13.05 -35.72
N GLN A 368 14.96 -12.98 -34.70
CA GLN A 368 16.35 -13.34 -34.91
C GLN A 368 16.75 -14.63 -34.17
N ASP A 369 17.14 -15.63 -34.95
CA ASP A 369 17.86 -16.83 -34.52
C ASP A 369 19.24 -16.44 -33.93
N VAL A 370 19.27 -16.15 -32.63
CA VAL A 370 20.53 -15.99 -31.90
C VAL A 370 20.85 -17.31 -31.22
N PRO A 371 21.92 -18.00 -31.62
CA PRO A 371 22.39 -19.19 -30.90
C PRO A 371 23.00 -18.73 -29.58
N SER A 372 22.54 -19.26 -28.46
CA SER A 372 23.18 -19.31 -27.14
C SER A 372 22.69 -18.48 -25.97
N ALA A 373 21.71 -17.61 -26.07
CA ALA A 373 21.09 -17.06 -24.88
C ALA A 373 19.66 -17.58 -24.74
N GLY A 374 19.34 -18.23 -23.65
CA GLY A 374 18.12 -18.93 -23.29
C GLY A 374 16.84 -18.59 -24.09
N ARG A 375 16.13 -19.59 -24.55
CA ARG A 375 14.89 -19.50 -25.33
C ARG A 375 13.91 -18.55 -24.65
N THR A 376 13.48 -17.52 -25.38
CA THR A 376 12.50 -16.55 -24.88
C THR A 376 11.15 -17.21 -24.54
N PRO A 377 10.36 -16.68 -23.57
CA PRO A 377 9.01 -17.16 -23.29
C PRO A 377 8.08 -17.17 -24.52
N HIS A 378 8.28 -16.26 -25.48
CA HIS A 378 7.55 -16.22 -26.74
C HIS A 378 7.86 -17.45 -27.64
N ARG A 379 9.11 -17.88 -27.71
CA ARG A 379 9.50 -19.09 -28.44
C ARG A 379 8.97 -20.36 -27.78
N LEU A 380 8.92 -20.41 -26.47
CA LEU A 380 8.27 -21.49 -25.74
C LEU A 380 6.77 -21.55 -26.05
N LYS A 381 6.05 -20.43 -26.08
CA LYS A 381 4.63 -20.36 -26.47
C LYS A 381 4.44 -20.83 -27.92
N SER A 382 5.29 -20.44 -28.86
CA SER A 382 5.20 -20.86 -30.25
C SER A 382 5.54 -22.36 -30.45
N LEU A 383 6.46 -22.90 -29.65
CA LEU A 383 6.78 -24.34 -29.63
C LEU A 383 5.62 -25.15 -29.04
N PHE A 384 5.02 -24.68 -27.95
CA PHE A 384 3.82 -25.30 -27.36
C PHE A 384 2.61 -25.21 -28.31
N GLN A 385 2.43 -24.09 -29.01
CA GLN A 385 1.38 -23.97 -30.02
C GLN A 385 1.58 -24.96 -31.20
N LYS A 386 2.82 -25.17 -31.65
CA LYS A 386 3.13 -26.19 -32.66
C LYS A 386 2.89 -27.62 -32.16
N ILE A 387 3.25 -27.91 -30.91
CA ILE A 387 3.00 -29.21 -30.26
C ILE A 387 1.50 -29.44 -30.05
N ILE A 388 0.75 -28.43 -29.61
CA ILE A 388 -0.71 -28.50 -29.44
C ILE A 388 -1.40 -28.66 -30.81
N ALA A 389 -0.89 -28.02 -31.87
CA ALA A 389 -1.41 -28.21 -33.23
C ALA A 389 -1.13 -29.60 -33.76
N GLN A 390 -0.02 -30.22 -33.36
CA GLN A 390 0.32 -31.61 -33.72
C GLN A 390 -0.43 -32.67 -32.89
N LEU A 391 -0.93 -32.31 -31.71
CA LEU A 391 -1.70 -33.20 -30.83
C LEU A 391 -3.22 -33.14 -31.03
N LYS A 392 -3.73 -32.34 -31.99
CA LYS A 392 -5.14 -32.43 -32.39
C LYS A 392 -5.34 -33.70 -33.21
N PRO A 393 -6.16 -34.66 -32.75
CA PRO A 393 -6.44 -35.87 -33.51
C PRO A 393 -7.14 -35.52 -34.82
N ALA A 394 -6.65 -36.12 -35.88
CA ALA A 394 -7.31 -36.12 -37.17
C ALA A 394 -8.70 -36.76 -37.03
N ALA A 395 -9.73 -35.97 -37.11
CA ALA A 395 -11.09 -36.47 -37.30
C ALA A 395 -11.59 -35.92 -38.63
N GLN A 396 -11.59 -36.89 -39.61
CA GLN A 396 -12.49 -37.05 -40.76
C GLN A 396 -12.79 -35.81 -41.58
N GLY A 397 -12.56 -35.73 -42.84
CA GLY A 397 -12.69 -36.72 -43.91
C GLY A 397 -13.54 -36.15 -45.02
N ALA A 398 -13.01 -36.17 -46.22
CA ALA A 398 -13.70 -36.22 -47.53
C ALA A 398 -14.43 -34.98 -48.06
N GLY A 399 -14.00 -34.56 -49.22
CA GLY A 399 -14.79 -33.82 -50.22
C GLY A 399 -14.00 -32.77 -51.00
N ALA A 400 -13.23 -33.20 -51.94
CA ALA A 400 -13.16 -32.95 -53.39
C ALA A 400 -13.41 -31.54 -53.93
N GLY A 401 -12.49 -31.13 -54.84
CA GLY A 401 -12.72 -30.18 -55.92
C GLY A 401 -11.76 -28.98 -55.93
N GLN A 402 -10.61 -29.06 -56.56
CA GLN A 402 -10.15 -28.48 -57.84
C GLN A 402 -10.77 -27.10 -58.14
N GLU A 403 -10.12 -26.08 -58.58
CA GLU A 403 -9.00 -25.78 -59.45
C GLU A 403 -8.69 -24.28 -59.41
N SER A 404 -7.42 -23.97 -59.53
CA SER A 404 -6.74 -23.07 -60.49
C SER A 404 -6.98 -21.58 -60.52
N GLY A 405 -5.88 -20.90 -60.54
CA GLY A 405 -5.59 -19.86 -61.50
C GLY A 405 -5.38 -18.43 -60.94
N SER A 406 -4.14 -18.04 -60.66
CA SER A 406 -3.33 -17.18 -61.51
C SER A 406 -3.60 -15.66 -61.50
N THR A 407 -2.49 -14.99 -61.30
CA THR A 407 -1.99 -13.72 -61.84
C THR A 407 -2.32 -12.38 -61.15
N ALA A 408 -1.18 -11.86 -60.77
CA ALA A 408 -0.73 -10.48 -60.60
C ALA A 408 -1.44 -9.38 -61.40
N ILE A 409 -1.38 -8.15 -60.88
CA ILE A 409 -0.79 -6.94 -61.47
C ILE A 409 -1.16 -5.73 -60.61
N SER A 410 -0.13 -5.02 -60.13
CA SER A 410 -0.18 -3.59 -59.83
C SER A 410 -0.13 -2.84 -61.15
N PRO A 411 -0.39 -1.52 -61.30
CA PRO A 411 0.28 -0.44 -60.60
C PRO A 411 -0.51 0.93 -60.46
N GLN A 412 0.09 1.79 -59.62
CA GLN A 412 0.31 3.25 -59.75
C GLN A 412 -0.77 4.22 -60.24
N GLY A 413 -0.79 5.38 -59.57
CA GLY A 413 -1.05 6.70 -60.15
C GLY A 413 -1.70 7.69 -59.20
N GLU A 414 -0.87 8.57 -58.59
CA GLU A 414 -0.83 10.05 -58.66
C GLU A 414 -2.12 10.82 -58.33
N ALA A 415 -2.05 11.59 -57.29
CA ALA A 415 -1.70 13.00 -57.12
C ALA A 415 -2.83 14.03 -57.32
N ALA A 416 -2.81 15.00 -56.48
CA ALA A 416 -3.16 16.41 -56.57
C ALA A 416 -4.36 16.90 -55.73
N THR A 417 -4.03 17.55 -54.62
CA THR A 417 -4.05 19.00 -54.32
C THR A 417 -5.37 19.73 -54.27
N VAL A 418 -5.43 20.59 -53.26
CA VAL A 418 -5.92 21.97 -53.12
C VAL A 418 -7.16 22.16 -52.22
N ALA A 419 -6.92 22.61 -51.05
CA ALA A 419 -7.13 23.91 -50.42
C ALA A 419 -8.57 24.39 -50.09
N ALA A 420 -8.66 24.77 -48.87
CA ALA A 420 -9.15 26.03 -48.30
C ALA A 420 -10.62 26.17 -47.84
N ALA A 421 -10.69 26.63 -46.64
CA ALA A 421 -11.45 27.71 -46.05
C ALA A 421 -12.85 27.46 -45.45
N ALA A 422 -12.84 27.56 -44.14
CA ALA A 422 -13.55 28.57 -43.34
C ALA A 422 -15.08 28.49 -43.13
N ALA A 423 -15.42 28.71 -41.87
CA ALA A 423 -16.58 29.35 -41.31
C ALA A 423 -17.66 28.47 -40.63
N ALA A 424 -17.69 28.57 -39.32
CA ALA A 424 -18.89 28.43 -38.49
C ALA A 424 -19.91 29.57 -38.83
N PRO A 425 -21.18 29.61 -38.40
CA PRO A 425 -21.67 29.27 -37.06
C PRO A 425 -23.15 28.79 -36.91
N LYS A 426 -23.48 28.44 -35.66
CA LYS A 426 -24.76 28.62 -34.92
C LYS A 426 -25.99 27.74 -35.18
N ALA A 427 -26.30 27.03 -34.16
CA ALA A 427 -27.53 27.08 -33.30
C ALA A 427 -28.82 26.43 -33.76
N ALA A 428 -29.35 25.66 -32.87
CA ALA A 428 -30.71 25.54 -32.39
C ALA A 428 -31.55 24.30 -32.73
N THR A 429 -31.84 23.59 -31.63
CA THR A 429 -33.17 23.10 -31.18
C THR A 429 -33.86 21.88 -31.81
N LYS A 430 -34.13 20.95 -30.87
CA LYS A 430 -35.38 20.17 -30.68
C LYS A 430 -35.77 19.02 -31.61
N ALA A 431 -35.87 17.87 -31.06
CA ALA A 431 -37.04 16.99 -30.86
C ALA A 431 -36.76 15.52 -31.14
N ALA A 432 -37.01 14.66 -30.14
CA ALA A 432 -37.29 13.24 -30.32
C ALA A 432 -38.67 13.04 -30.97
N PRO A 433 -39.12 11.88 -31.44
CA PRO A 433 -38.77 10.49 -31.10
C PRO A 433 -38.82 9.50 -32.31
N ALA A 434 -38.42 8.26 -32.13
CA ALA A 434 -39.18 7.07 -32.47
C ALA A 434 -38.34 5.79 -32.61
N LYS A 435 -38.89 4.75 -32.03
CA LYS A 435 -38.45 3.34 -32.03
C LYS A 435 -38.39 2.75 -33.43
N LYS A 436 -37.35 1.95 -33.73
CA LYS A 436 -37.50 0.79 -34.64
C LYS A 436 -36.59 -0.36 -34.20
N LYS A 437 -37.22 -1.51 -34.04
CA LYS A 437 -36.63 -2.86 -33.84
C LYS A 437 -35.86 -3.27 -35.09
N ILE A 438 -34.66 -3.85 -34.93
CA ILE A 438 -34.12 -4.76 -35.94
C ILE A 438 -33.34 -5.87 -35.17
N SER A 439 -33.78 -7.05 -35.45
CA SER A 439 -33.32 -8.42 -35.36
C SER A 439 -31.84 -8.73 -35.05
N GLN A 440 -31.74 -9.83 -34.35
CA GLN A 440 -30.60 -10.64 -33.97
C GLN A 440 -29.62 -10.95 -35.10
N VAL A 441 -28.33 -10.82 -34.80
CA VAL A 441 -27.30 -11.62 -35.46
C VAL A 441 -26.38 -12.18 -34.35
N LYS A 442 -26.31 -13.50 -34.30
CA LYS A 442 -25.38 -14.29 -33.51
C LYS A 442 -23.97 -14.07 -34.07
N LEU A 443 -23.00 -13.72 -33.20
CA LEU A 443 -21.60 -14.02 -33.49
C LEU A 443 -20.93 -14.51 -32.20
N SER A 444 -20.55 -15.77 -32.24
CA SER A 444 -19.61 -16.40 -31.36
C SER A 444 -18.20 -15.88 -31.66
N GLY A 445 -17.47 -15.43 -30.65
CA GLY A 445 -16.08 -15.04 -30.80
C GLY A 445 -15.54 -14.51 -29.48
N ILE A 446 -14.79 -15.34 -28.80
CA ILE A 446 -14.17 -15.10 -27.49
C ILE A 446 -13.09 -14.03 -27.64
N GLY A 447 -13.34 -12.85 -27.08
CA GLY A 447 -12.33 -11.85 -26.80
C GLY A 447 -12.61 -11.25 -25.43
N MET A 448 -11.89 -11.70 -24.40
CA MET A 448 -11.99 -11.12 -23.07
C MET A 448 -11.35 -9.73 -23.04
N SER A 449 -12.17 -8.69 -23.10
CA SER A 449 -11.77 -7.31 -22.85
C SER A 449 -11.93 -6.99 -21.37
N PHE A 450 -10.95 -6.29 -20.78
CA PHE A 450 -10.95 -5.83 -19.39
C PHE A 450 -12.19 -5.02 -18.98
N ALA A 451 -12.89 -4.42 -19.93
CA ALA A 451 -14.16 -3.72 -19.69
C ALA A 451 -15.31 -4.69 -19.33
N ASN A 452 -15.27 -5.93 -19.79
CA ASN A 452 -16.27 -6.94 -19.47
C ASN A 452 -16.02 -7.59 -18.11
N LEU A 453 -14.77 -7.71 -17.66
CA LEU A 453 -14.45 -8.16 -16.30
C LEU A 453 -14.97 -7.19 -15.24
N LYS A 454 -14.81 -5.87 -15.45
CA LYS A 454 -15.36 -4.86 -14.53
C LYS A 454 -16.88 -4.86 -14.47
N LYS A 455 -17.56 -5.07 -15.60
CA LYS A 455 -19.03 -5.18 -15.63
C LYS A 455 -19.54 -6.46 -14.98
N THR A 456 -18.80 -7.57 -15.09
CA THR A 456 -19.15 -8.83 -14.42
C THR A 456 -18.90 -8.75 -12.92
N GLU A 457 -17.87 -8.02 -12.49
CA GLU A 457 -17.58 -7.77 -11.08
C GLU A 457 -18.58 -6.80 -10.43
N GLU A 458 -19.04 -5.78 -11.15
CA GLU A 458 -20.10 -4.88 -10.70
C GLU A 458 -21.50 -5.54 -10.73
N ALA A 459 -21.75 -6.42 -11.68
CA ALA A 459 -23.00 -7.21 -11.71
C ALA A 459 -23.03 -8.26 -10.60
N SER A 460 -21.90 -8.91 -10.28
CA SER A 460 -21.83 -9.84 -9.14
C SER A 460 -21.87 -9.13 -7.78
N ARG A 461 -21.46 -7.85 -7.69
CA ARG A 461 -21.64 -7.03 -6.48
C ARG A 461 -23.07 -6.55 -6.27
N ARG A 462 -23.86 -6.42 -7.34
CA ARG A 462 -25.27 -5.97 -7.27
C ARG A 462 -26.29 -7.09 -7.03
N THR A 463 -25.92 -8.35 -7.26
CA THR A 463 -26.89 -9.47 -7.21
C THR A 463 -26.88 -10.25 -5.90
N TYR A 464 -26.07 -9.90 -4.90
CA TYR A 464 -26.09 -10.64 -3.65
C TYR A 464 -25.82 -9.76 -2.44
N ASN A 465 -26.87 -9.12 -1.94
CA ASN A 465 -26.91 -8.55 -0.61
C ASN A 465 -27.98 -9.32 0.21
N PRO A 466 -27.58 -10.27 1.10
CA PRO A 466 -28.53 -11.10 1.84
C PRO A 466 -29.32 -10.34 2.90
N ILE A 467 -29.03 -9.06 3.12
CA ILE A 467 -29.58 -8.25 4.22
C ILE A 467 -30.81 -7.42 3.77
N ASP A 468 -30.95 -7.14 2.48
CA ASP A 468 -32.05 -6.28 1.98
C ASP A 468 -33.37 -7.01 1.73
N GLN A 469 -33.43 -8.34 1.92
CA GLN A 469 -34.69 -9.13 1.80
C GLN A 469 -35.32 -9.49 3.14
N LEU A 470 -35.05 -8.78 4.19
CA LEU A 470 -35.74 -8.89 5.49
C LEU A 470 -36.70 -7.71 5.71
N LYS A 471 -37.47 -7.34 4.67
CA LYS A 471 -38.74 -6.61 4.87
C LYS A 471 -39.83 -7.35 4.12
N ASP A 472 -40.74 -7.81 4.92
CA ASP A 472 -41.95 -8.54 4.65
C ASP A 472 -42.68 -8.10 3.38
N ASP A 473 -42.89 -9.07 2.48
CA ASP A 473 -44.04 -9.05 1.58
C ASP A 473 -44.58 -10.49 1.45
N PRO A 474 -45.78 -10.78 1.98
CA PRO A 474 -46.30 -12.14 2.06
C PRO A 474 -46.96 -12.67 0.77
N ASN A 475 -46.74 -12.04 -0.40
CA ASN A 475 -47.50 -12.38 -1.61
C ASN A 475 -46.68 -12.58 -2.89
N ALA A 476 -45.42 -13.06 -2.79
CA ALA A 476 -44.69 -13.51 -3.96
C ALA A 476 -44.79 -15.03 -4.13
N GLN A 477 -45.94 -15.50 -4.57
CA GLN A 477 -46.11 -16.85 -5.13
C GLN A 477 -45.46 -16.93 -6.51
N ALA A 478 -44.45 -17.83 -6.60
CA ALA A 478 -44.12 -18.71 -7.72
C ALA A 478 -44.21 -18.15 -9.16
N ALA A 479 -43.08 -17.79 -9.71
CA ALA A 479 -42.83 -17.98 -11.14
C ALA A 479 -41.90 -19.16 -11.30
N HIS A 480 -42.41 -20.34 -11.49
CA HIS A 480 -41.71 -21.52 -11.98
C HIS A 480 -41.35 -21.26 -13.45
N THR A 481 -40.06 -21.24 -13.77
CA THR A 481 -39.59 -21.56 -15.11
C THR A 481 -38.86 -22.90 -15.03
N ASP A 482 -39.62 -23.95 -15.33
CA ASP A 482 -39.11 -25.28 -15.63
C ASP A 482 -38.23 -25.20 -16.88
N THR A 483 -36.97 -25.54 -16.71
CA THR A 483 -36.01 -26.27 -17.59
C THR A 483 -34.57 -26.03 -17.07
N ALA A 484 -34.25 -26.60 -15.92
CA ALA A 484 -32.85 -26.74 -15.52
C ALA A 484 -32.55 -28.24 -15.52
N THR A 485 -31.76 -28.69 -16.51
CA THR A 485 -31.09 -29.97 -16.45
C THR A 485 -30.13 -29.93 -15.27
N ASP A 486 -30.34 -30.82 -14.28
CA ASP A 486 -29.45 -31.00 -13.14
C ASP A 486 -28.05 -31.33 -13.65
N ILE A 487 -27.07 -30.45 -13.38
CA ILE A 487 -25.68 -30.62 -13.81
C ILE A 487 -24.99 -31.52 -12.78
N GLU A 488 -24.28 -32.54 -13.25
CA GLU A 488 -23.44 -33.37 -12.39
C GLU A 488 -22.28 -32.56 -11.86
N PHE A 489 -21.95 -32.69 -10.56
CA PHE A 489 -20.90 -31.95 -9.87
C PHE A 489 -19.85 -32.89 -9.25
N THR A 490 -18.61 -32.40 -9.15
CA THR A 490 -17.48 -33.13 -8.60
C THR A 490 -17.15 -32.69 -7.18
N GLN A 491 -16.38 -33.52 -6.44
CA GLN A 491 -15.91 -33.22 -5.09
C GLN A 491 -15.14 -31.89 -5.05
N GLU A 492 -14.29 -31.60 -6.04
CA GLU A 492 -13.53 -30.35 -6.11
C GLU A 492 -14.43 -29.11 -6.25
N GLN A 493 -15.54 -29.24 -6.98
CA GLN A 493 -16.53 -28.17 -7.12
C GLN A 493 -17.26 -27.90 -5.81
N VAL A 494 -17.58 -28.94 -5.04
CA VAL A 494 -18.20 -28.84 -3.72
C VAL A 494 -17.27 -28.13 -2.74
N GLU A 495 -16.01 -28.52 -2.68
CA GLU A 495 -14.99 -27.89 -1.84
C GLU A 495 -14.75 -26.42 -2.25
N GLY A 496 -14.65 -26.15 -3.55
CA GLY A 496 -14.50 -24.79 -4.07
C GLY A 496 -15.66 -23.86 -3.71
N GLN A 497 -16.92 -24.37 -3.81
CA GLN A 497 -18.11 -23.62 -3.41
C GLN A 497 -18.17 -23.38 -1.91
N TRP A 498 -17.79 -24.36 -1.10
CA TRP A 498 -17.72 -24.24 0.37
C TRP A 498 -16.73 -23.17 0.78
N ILE A 499 -15.49 -23.24 0.28
CA ILE A 499 -14.44 -22.26 0.59
C ILE A 499 -14.84 -20.86 0.08
N GLY A 500 -15.37 -20.76 -1.13
CA GLY A 500 -15.86 -19.51 -1.72
C GLY A 500 -16.99 -18.88 -0.90
N MET A 501 -17.89 -19.69 -0.35
CA MET A 501 -18.94 -19.23 0.57
C MET A 501 -18.34 -18.72 1.87
N CYS A 502 -17.41 -19.45 2.50
CA CYS A 502 -16.74 -19.04 3.74
C CYS A 502 -15.99 -17.71 3.55
N LEU A 503 -15.31 -17.51 2.43
CA LEU A 503 -14.60 -16.25 2.11
C LEU A 503 -15.58 -15.07 1.96
N ARG A 504 -16.74 -15.28 1.35
CA ARG A 504 -17.80 -14.24 1.28
C ARG A 504 -18.37 -13.90 2.66
N MET A 505 -18.57 -14.90 3.52
CA MET A 505 -19.06 -14.70 4.90
C MET A 505 -18.05 -13.93 5.76
N GLN A 506 -16.75 -14.03 5.53
CA GLN A 506 -15.73 -13.25 6.24
C GLN A 506 -15.87 -11.73 6.05
N ASN A 507 -16.50 -11.28 4.97
CA ASN A 507 -16.75 -9.85 4.72
C ASN A 507 -17.91 -9.26 5.53
N VAL A 508 -18.66 -10.10 6.26
CA VAL A 508 -19.81 -9.70 7.08
C VAL A 508 -19.44 -9.81 8.56
N LYS A 509 -19.46 -8.68 9.29
CA LYS A 509 -18.97 -8.58 10.69
C LYS A 509 -19.53 -9.66 11.62
N ASP A 510 -20.81 -10.00 11.50
CA ASP A 510 -21.49 -10.95 12.39
C ASP A 510 -21.11 -12.42 12.10
N PHE A 511 -20.54 -12.72 10.93
CA PHE A 511 -20.24 -14.08 10.50
C PHE A 511 -18.75 -14.40 10.40
N ILE A 512 -17.84 -13.45 10.72
CA ILE A 512 -16.39 -13.65 10.63
C ILE A 512 -15.92 -14.86 11.48
N GLY A 513 -16.39 -14.94 12.72
CA GLY A 513 -16.03 -16.03 13.63
C GLY A 513 -16.54 -17.39 13.17
N LEU A 514 -17.75 -17.45 12.64
CA LEU A 514 -18.36 -18.66 12.09
C LEU A 514 -17.65 -19.09 10.79
N ALA A 515 -17.41 -18.16 9.89
CA ALA A 515 -16.73 -18.41 8.61
C ALA A 515 -15.32 -19.00 8.81
N ASN A 516 -14.55 -18.50 9.79
CA ASN A 516 -13.21 -19.01 10.10
C ASN A 516 -13.27 -20.46 10.63
N ARG A 517 -14.27 -20.80 11.46
CA ARG A 517 -14.47 -22.17 11.94
C ARG A 517 -14.95 -23.11 10.83
N MET A 518 -15.88 -22.66 9.98
CA MET A 518 -16.39 -23.43 8.84
C MET A 518 -15.33 -23.72 7.80
N LYS A 519 -14.33 -22.84 7.62
CA LYS A 519 -13.24 -23.02 6.65
C LYS A 519 -12.38 -24.27 6.94
N ALA A 520 -12.31 -24.72 8.20
CA ALA A 520 -11.60 -25.93 8.59
C ALA A 520 -12.38 -27.22 8.27
N VAL A 521 -13.66 -27.12 7.93
CA VAL A 521 -14.54 -28.25 7.64
C VAL A 521 -14.53 -28.53 6.14
N VAL A 522 -14.33 -29.79 5.76
CA VAL A 522 -14.31 -30.23 4.34
C VAL A 522 -15.59 -31.03 4.07
N PRO A 523 -16.50 -30.52 3.22
CA PRO A 523 -17.70 -31.26 2.83
C PRO A 523 -17.33 -32.43 1.90
N LYS A 524 -18.00 -33.58 2.04
CA LYS A 524 -17.76 -34.79 1.25
C LYS A 524 -19.04 -35.27 0.55
N ILE A 525 -18.93 -35.78 -0.66
CA ILE A 525 -20.04 -36.44 -1.35
C ILE A 525 -20.11 -37.88 -0.85
N THR A 526 -21.21 -38.27 -0.20
CA THR A 526 -21.43 -39.64 0.30
C THR A 526 -22.23 -40.49 -0.68
N GLN A 527 -23.40 -40.01 -1.07
CA GLN A 527 -24.23 -40.62 -2.11
C GLN A 527 -24.79 -39.50 -2.96
N TYR A 528 -24.35 -39.41 -4.21
CA TYR A 528 -24.81 -38.38 -5.13
C TYR A 528 -26.35 -38.32 -5.20
N PRO A 529 -26.99 -37.15 -5.07
CA PRO A 529 -26.46 -35.79 -4.95
C PRO A 529 -26.32 -35.28 -3.50
N ASN A 530 -26.16 -36.17 -2.51
CA ASN A 530 -26.07 -35.81 -1.09
C ASN A 530 -24.64 -35.45 -0.65
N ILE A 531 -24.50 -34.31 0.02
CA ILE A 531 -23.24 -33.79 0.56
C ILE A 531 -23.27 -33.92 2.09
N GLU A 532 -22.27 -34.56 2.66
CA GLU A 532 -22.11 -34.69 4.10
C GLU A 532 -21.10 -33.67 4.64
N VAL A 533 -21.48 -32.98 5.70
CA VAL A 533 -20.65 -32.02 6.42
C VAL A 533 -20.43 -32.53 7.85
N VAL A 534 -19.20 -32.99 8.13
CA VAL A 534 -18.82 -33.52 9.45
C VAL A 534 -18.19 -32.41 10.27
N VAL A 535 -18.69 -32.19 11.47
CA VAL A 535 -18.30 -31.05 12.33
C VAL A 535 -17.80 -31.56 13.68
N ASP A 536 -16.66 -31.03 14.15
CA ASP A 536 -15.97 -31.48 15.37
C ASP A 536 -16.63 -31.01 16.68
N ASN A 537 -17.53 -30.00 16.63
CA ASN A 537 -18.07 -29.36 17.84
C ASN A 537 -19.58 -29.12 17.72
N GLN A 538 -20.30 -29.42 18.79
CA GLN A 538 -21.76 -29.23 18.90
C GLN A 538 -22.16 -27.74 18.72
N LEU A 539 -21.35 -26.79 19.20
CA LEU A 539 -21.61 -25.36 19.03
C LEU A 539 -21.57 -24.95 17.55
N LEU A 540 -20.55 -25.44 16.82
CA LEU A 540 -20.43 -25.17 15.39
C LEU A 540 -21.55 -25.83 14.60
N LEU A 541 -22.01 -27.02 15.00
CA LEU A 541 -23.16 -27.69 14.41
C LEU A 541 -24.44 -26.86 14.56
N ASN A 542 -24.70 -26.33 15.75
CA ASN A 542 -25.86 -25.47 16.01
C ASN A 542 -25.79 -24.16 15.21
N ASP A 543 -24.62 -23.53 15.15
CA ASP A 543 -24.40 -22.31 14.36
C ASP A 543 -24.66 -22.56 12.87
N ILE A 544 -24.16 -23.66 12.31
CA ILE A 544 -24.38 -24.05 10.90
C ILE A 544 -25.86 -24.38 10.65
N GLN A 545 -26.54 -25.06 11.59
CA GLN A 545 -27.96 -25.36 11.47
C GLN A 545 -28.82 -24.10 11.39
N SER A 546 -28.45 -23.02 12.08
CA SER A 546 -29.17 -21.74 12.03
C SER A 546 -29.17 -21.12 10.63
N ILE A 547 -28.14 -21.41 9.80
CA ILE A 547 -27.99 -20.90 8.44
C ILE A 547 -28.13 -21.98 7.35
N LYS A 548 -28.60 -23.20 7.72
CA LYS A 548 -28.72 -24.37 6.82
C LYS A 548 -29.43 -24.03 5.49
N GLY A 549 -30.52 -23.30 5.54
CA GLY A 549 -31.27 -22.92 4.34
C GLY A 549 -30.47 -22.06 3.36
N ARG A 550 -29.67 -21.13 3.87
CA ARG A 550 -28.81 -20.25 3.06
C ARG A 550 -27.65 -21.02 2.43
N ILE A 551 -27.05 -21.95 3.16
CA ILE A 551 -26.00 -22.82 2.65
C ILE A 551 -26.55 -23.68 1.50
N LEU A 552 -27.68 -24.35 1.71
CA LEU A 552 -28.31 -25.19 0.70
C LEU A 552 -28.65 -24.41 -0.57
N GLN A 553 -29.22 -23.21 -0.45
CA GLN A 553 -29.52 -22.34 -1.58
C GLN A 553 -28.26 -21.92 -2.35
N THR A 554 -27.19 -21.59 -1.63
CA THR A 554 -25.89 -21.22 -2.24
C THR A 554 -25.32 -22.39 -3.04
N PHE A 555 -25.44 -23.61 -2.53
CA PHE A 555 -24.98 -24.82 -3.22
C PHE A 555 -25.84 -25.13 -4.45
N LYS A 556 -27.15 -25.06 -4.36
CA LYS A 556 -28.06 -25.27 -5.50
C LYS A 556 -27.77 -24.32 -6.66
N ILE A 557 -27.55 -23.03 -6.34
CA ILE A 557 -27.21 -22.01 -7.35
C ILE A 557 -25.78 -22.21 -7.87
N GLY A 558 -24.82 -22.47 -7.00
CA GLY A 558 -23.41 -22.53 -7.35
C GLY A 558 -23.00 -23.79 -8.12
N LEU A 559 -23.69 -24.92 -7.86
CA LEU A 559 -23.48 -26.20 -8.56
C LEU A 559 -24.43 -26.40 -9.74
N GLY A 560 -25.44 -25.53 -9.90
CA GLY A 560 -26.43 -25.66 -10.97
C GLY A 560 -27.30 -26.93 -10.87
N ASN A 561 -27.51 -27.45 -9.66
CA ASN A 561 -28.24 -28.67 -9.41
C ASN A 561 -29.28 -28.46 -8.29
N GLN A 562 -30.53 -28.66 -8.60
CA GLN A 562 -31.65 -28.44 -7.68
C GLN A 562 -31.89 -29.62 -6.72
N SER A 563 -31.36 -30.80 -7.06
CA SER A 563 -31.52 -32.03 -6.28
C SER A 563 -30.55 -32.14 -5.10
N VAL A 564 -29.60 -31.20 -4.95
CA VAL A 564 -28.58 -31.21 -3.88
C VAL A 564 -29.23 -31.21 -2.50
N THR A 565 -28.79 -32.14 -1.67
CA THR A 565 -29.13 -32.21 -0.24
C THR A 565 -27.83 -32.14 0.59
N ILE A 566 -27.92 -31.56 1.80
CA ILE A 566 -26.76 -31.43 2.68
C ILE A 566 -27.13 -31.96 4.06
N ASP A 567 -26.39 -33.00 4.48
CA ASP A 567 -26.51 -33.58 5.80
C ASP A 567 -25.39 -33.11 6.73
N TYR A 568 -25.72 -32.81 7.95
CA TYR A 568 -24.78 -32.32 8.97
C TYR A 568 -24.77 -33.31 10.12
N ARG A 569 -23.55 -33.82 10.45
CA ARG A 569 -23.37 -34.69 11.63
C ARG A 569 -22.17 -34.27 12.48
N LEU A 570 -22.19 -34.69 13.73
CA LEU A 570 -21.06 -34.56 14.61
C LEU A 570 -20.01 -35.65 14.29
N ALA A 571 -18.74 -35.28 14.32
CA ALA A 571 -17.64 -36.24 14.13
C ALA A 571 -17.61 -37.27 15.27
N GLU A 572 -17.40 -38.53 14.94
CA GLU A 572 -17.13 -39.56 15.95
C GLU A 572 -15.72 -39.38 16.55
N ALA A 573 -15.53 -39.88 17.78
CA ALA A 573 -14.26 -39.72 18.51
C ALA A 573 -13.01 -40.24 17.76
N SER A 574 -13.22 -41.13 16.77
CA SER A 574 -12.18 -41.66 15.87
C SER A 574 -11.88 -40.76 14.68
N GLU A 575 -12.75 -39.83 14.33
CA GLU A 575 -12.66 -38.93 13.16
C GLU A 575 -12.09 -37.55 13.55
N VAL A 576 -12.08 -37.21 14.84
CA VAL A 576 -11.55 -35.93 15.33
C VAL A 576 -10.03 -35.93 15.24
N THR A 577 -9.49 -35.22 14.27
CA THR A 577 -8.05 -34.91 14.21
C THR A 577 -7.70 -34.03 15.41
N LYS A 578 -7.08 -34.60 16.45
CA LYS A 578 -6.53 -33.83 17.57
C LYS A 578 -5.49 -32.87 17.01
N ILE A 579 -5.77 -31.57 17.05
CA ILE A 579 -4.76 -30.55 16.84
C ILE A 579 -3.81 -30.62 18.02
N LEU A 580 -2.69 -31.31 17.83
CA LEU A 580 -1.63 -31.44 18.84
C LEU A 580 -1.04 -30.05 19.12
N SER A 581 -0.91 -29.70 20.39
CA SER A 581 -0.16 -28.51 20.77
C SER A 581 1.30 -28.66 20.33
N LYS A 582 2.00 -27.54 20.13
CA LYS A 582 3.43 -27.56 19.72
C LYS A 582 4.26 -28.45 20.65
N ARG A 583 3.91 -28.53 21.94
CA ARG A 583 4.56 -29.33 22.94
C ARG A 583 4.30 -30.83 22.75
N GLU A 584 3.05 -31.21 22.48
CA GLU A 584 2.68 -32.60 22.17
C GLU A 584 3.27 -33.06 20.83
N LEU A 585 3.39 -32.16 19.86
CA LEU A 585 4.06 -32.45 18.58
C LEU A 585 5.56 -32.74 18.79
N LEU A 586 6.23 -31.94 19.63
CA LEU A 586 7.63 -32.17 20.00
C LEU A 586 7.80 -33.48 20.76
N ASP A 587 6.92 -33.78 21.72
CA ASP A 587 6.94 -35.03 22.50
C ASP A 587 6.74 -36.26 21.60
N ASN A 588 5.88 -36.16 20.58
CA ASN A 588 5.69 -37.22 19.60
C ASN A 588 6.92 -37.38 18.68
N LEU A 589 7.50 -36.29 18.22
CA LEU A 589 8.73 -36.30 17.42
C LEU A 589 9.92 -36.88 18.22
N MET A 590 10.01 -36.61 19.53
CA MET A 590 11.04 -37.21 20.42
C MET A 590 10.81 -38.71 20.60
N LYS A 591 9.58 -39.21 20.59
CA LYS A 591 9.25 -40.65 20.67
C LYS A 591 9.58 -41.35 19.37
N GLU A 592 9.31 -40.71 18.21
CA GLU A 592 9.59 -41.27 16.88
C GLU A 592 11.09 -41.26 16.55
N ASN A 593 11.83 -40.26 17.04
CA ASN A 593 13.25 -40.12 16.73
C ASN A 593 14.08 -39.80 17.97
N PRO A 594 14.77 -40.82 18.55
CA PRO A 594 15.56 -40.67 19.79
C PRO A 594 16.77 -39.71 19.64
N ALA A 595 17.17 -39.36 18.39
CA ALA A 595 18.22 -38.36 18.18
C ALA A 595 17.74 -36.93 18.53
N ILE A 596 16.46 -36.64 18.34
CA ILE A 596 15.87 -35.35 18.71
C ILE A 596 15.83 -35.19 20.22
N ALA A 597 15.54 -36.25 20.96
CA ALA A 597 15.56 -36.25 22.42
C ALA A 597 16.96 -35.95 22.98
N LYS A 598 18.02 -36.53 22.40
CA LYS A 598 19.42 -36.25 22.77
C LYS A 598 19.82 -34.83 22.47
N LEU A 599 19.43 -34.31 21.29
CA LEU A 599 19.72 -32.94 20.87
C LEU A 599 19.06 -31.91 21.81
N THR A 600 17.82 -32.17 22.23
CA THR A 600 17.07 -31.32 23.15
C THR A 600 17.71 -31.28 24.55
N GLN A 601 18.25 -32.42 25.01
CA GLN A 601 18.96 -32.50 26.27
C GLN A 601 20.34 -31.82 26.23
N GLU A 602 21.14 -32.06 25.20
CA GLU A 602 22.48 -31.49 25.08
C GLU A 602 22.47 -29.97 24.86
N LEU A 603 21.53 -29.45 24.07
CA LEU A 603 21.41 -28.02 23.77
C LEU A 603 20.51 -27.26 24.74
N LYS A 604 19.93 -27.92 25.76
CA LYS A 604 18.99 -27.34 26.76
C LYS A 604 17.90 -26.49 26.08
N LEU A 605 17.33 -26.97 24.97
CA LEU A 605 16.31 -26.26 24.26
C LEU A 605 15.01 -26.25 25.08
N VAL A 606 14.50 -25.05 25.38
CA VAL A 606 13.20 -24.85 26.02
C VAL A 606 12.30 -24.18 24.97
N MET A 607 11.09 -24.72 24.79
CA MET A 607 10.10 -24.06 23.91
C MET A 607 9.59 -22.77 24.55
N ALA A 608 9.66 -21.69 23.81
CA ALA A 608 9.09 -20.38 24.14
C ALA A 608 7.57 -20.35 23.90
#